data_2cd3082e9493c38fcad0d3314278c975
#
_entry.id   2cd3082e9493c38fcad0d3314278c975
#
_cell.length_a   1.000
_cell.length_b   1.000
_cell.length_c   1.000
_cell.angle_alpha   90.00
_cell.angle_beta   90.00
_cell.angle_gamma   90.00
#
_symmetry.space_group_name_H-M   'P 1'
#
loop_
_entity.id
_entity.type
_entity.pdbx_description
1 polymer ?
#
loop_
_entity_poly.entity_id
_entity_poly.type
_entity_poly.pdbx_seq_one_letter_code
_entity_poly.pdbx_strand_id
1 'polypeptide(L)'
;MQSVKPKWTESGLVLVCERCYKERIPEEDPEKAVEIGAFHLREWLKKRLKEDGHWGRVRAIATGCMDVCARRRVTVCIVPQRLDEIAEILVVDPVTERNALYRTIVERLAGR
;
A
#
# COMPACT_ATOMS: atom_id res chain seq x y z
N MET A 1 29.66 4.21 7.26
CA MET A 1 28.34 3.96 6.65
C MET A 1 28.39 2.67 5.82
N GLN A 2 27.38 1.84 5.96
CA GLN A 2 27.31 0.55 5.27
C GLN A 2 26.05 0.51 4.39
N SER A 3 26.16 0.03 3.15
CA SER A 3 25.02 -0.15 2.28
C SER A 3 24.55 -1.61 2.34
N VAL A 4 23.25 -1.79 2.53
CA VAL A 4 22.60 -3.11 2.55
C VAL A 4 21.50 -3.14 1.50
N LYS A 5 21.48 -4.19 0.67
CA LYS A 5 20.46 -4.37 -0.38
C LYS A 5 19.57 -5.55 -0.01
N PRO A 6 18.44 -5.31 0.67
CA PRO A 6 17.56 -6.39 1.09
C PRO A 6 16.82 -7.01 -0.11
N LYS A 7 16.66 -8.33 -0.08
CA LYS A 7 15.92 -9.04 -1.13
C LYS A 7 14.40 -8.84 -1.04
N TRP A 8 13.89 -8.51 0.13
CA TRP A 8 12.45 -8.36 0.33
C TRP A 8 11.85 -7.14 -0.38
N THR A 9 12.66 -6.28 -0.97
CA THR A 9 12.21 -5.17 -1.81
C THR A 9 12.73 -5.29 -3.24
N GLU A 10 13.13 -6.49 -3.66
CA GLU A 10 13.74 -6.72 -4.96
C GLU A 10 12.88 -6.23 -6.14
N SER A 11 11.57 -6.43 -6.06
CA SER A 11 10.65 -5.99 -7.12
C SER A 11 10.06 -4.60 -6.86
N GLY A 12 10.02 -4.16 -5.62
CA GLY A 12 9.52 -2.84 -5.26
C GLY A 12 8.89 -2.77 -3.88
N LEU A 13 8.36 -1.61 -3.57
CA LEU A 13 7.70 -1.32 -2.30
C LEU A 13 6.32 -0.75 -2.52
N VAL A 14 5.42 -1.05 -1.60
CA VAL A 14 4.11 -0.42 -1.51
C VAL A 14 4.05 0.35 -0.19
N LEU A 15 3.88 1.66 -0.26
CA LEU A 15 3.78 2.53 0.91
C LEU A 15 2.32 2.86 1.15
N VAL A 16 1.83 2.59 2.36
CA VAL A 16 0.44 2.87 2.73
C VAL A 16 0.44 3.98 3.77
N CYS A 17 -0.25 5.09 3.48
CA CYS A 17 -0.32 6.23 4.38
C CYS A 17 -1.14 5.87 5.62
N GLU A 18 -0.48 5.72 6.76
CA GLU A 18 -1.14 5.32 8.00
C GLU A 18 -2.02 6.42 8.60
N ARG A 19 -1.82 7.67 8.17
CA ARG A 19 -2.54 8.83 8.72
C ARG A 19 -3.85 9.15 7.99
N CYS A 20 -4.03 8.63 6.78
CA CYS A 20 -5.22 8.93 5.98
C CYS A 20 -6.52 8.66 6.71
N TYR A 21 -6.61 7.54 7.38
CA TYR A 21 -7.81 7.13 8.08
C TYR A 21 -8.14 8.05 9.25
N LYS A 22 -7.15 8.29 10.13
CA LYS A 22 -7.35 9.07 11.35
C LYS A 22 -7.69 10.53 11.10
N GLU A 23 -7.16 11.10 10.03
CA GLU A 23 -7.24 12.55 9.77
C GLU A 23 -8.29 12.91 8.74
N ARG A 24 -8.69 11.98 7.88
CA ARG A 24 -9.48 12.31 6.68
C ARG A 24 -10.84 11.63 6.62
N ILE A 25 -11.03 10.53 7.33
CA ILE A 25 -12.30 9.79 7.31
C ILE A 25 -13.08 10.12 8.59
N PRO A 26 -14.30 10.68 8.49
CA PRO A 26 -15.12 10.94 9.67
C PRO A 26 -15.50 9.64 10.37
N GLU A 27 -15.49 9.66 11.71
CA GLU A 27 -15.88 8.52 12.52
C GLU A 27 -17.40 8.46 12.65
N GLU A 28 -18.09 8.13 11.57
CA GLU A 28 -19.54 7.97 11.58
C GLU A 28 -19.95 6.60 12.15
N ASP A 29 -19.07 5.62 11.98
CA ASP A 29 -19.27 4.26 12.47
C ASP A 29 -17.92 3.70 12.90
N PRO A 30 -17.61 3.71 14.22
CA PRO A 30 -16.32 3.26 14.73
C PRO A 30 -15.98 1.81 14.35
N GLU A 31 -16.95 0.91 14.29
CA GLU A 31 -16.71 -0.48 13.92
C GLU A 31 -16.32 -0.62 12.44
N LYS A 32 -17.06 0.03 11.55
CA LYS A 32 -16.70 0.09 10.14
C LYS A 32 -15.38 0.80 9.92
N ALA A 33 -15.15 1.85 10.71
CA ALA A 33 -13.91 2.61 10.64
C ALA A 33 -12.70 1.72 10.86
N VAL A 34 -12.76 0.85 11.85
CA VAL A 34 -11.67 -0.10 12.16
C VAL A 34 -11.45 -1.07 11.01
N GLU A 35 -12.50 -1.50 10.32
CA GLU A 35 -12.42 -2.47 9.24
C GLU A 35 -11.85 -1.91 7.93
N ILE A 36 -12.02 -0.62 7.66
CA ILE A 36 -11.68 -0.04 6.37
C ILE A 36 -10.47 0.91 6.39
N GLY A 37 -9.88 1.13 7.56
CA GLY A 37 -8.77 2.06 7.71
C GLY A 37 -7.48 1.60 7.03
N ALA A 38 -6.52 2.50 6.99
CA ALA A 38 -5.21 2.25 6.37
C ALA A 38 -4.50 1.03 6.95
N PHE A 39 -4.61 0.81 8.26
CA PHE A 39 -4.03 -0.35 8.91
C PHE A 39 -4.59 -1.66 8.33
N HIS A 40 -5.89 -1.75 8.19
CA HIS A 40 -6.55 -2.97 7.67
C HIS A 40 -6.25 -3.18 6.20
N LEU A 41 -6.16 -2.11 5.40
CA LEU A 41 -5.75 -2.22 4.01
C LEU A 41 -4.34 -2.78 3.91
N ARG A 42 -3.40 -2.26 4.70
CA ARG A 42 -2.02 -2.74 4.71
C ARG A 42 -1.94 -4.21 5.12
N GLU A 43 -2.67 -4.61 6.17
CA GLU A 43 -2.69 -6.01 6.62
C GLU A 43 -3.31 -6.92 5.57
N TRP A 44 -4.35 -6.47 4.89
CA TRP A 44 -4.98 -7.22 3.81
C TRP A 44 -4.02 -7.42 2.64
N LEU A 45 -3.31 -6.36 2.23
CA LEU A 45 -2.30 -6.44 1.17
C LEU A 45 -1.17 -7.40 1.54
N LYS A 46 -0.68 -7.30 2.77
CA LYS A 46 0.36 -8.18 3.28
C LYS A 46 -0.07 -9.65 3.20
N LYS A 47 -1.28 -9.93 3.65
CA LYS A 47 -1.82 -11.29 3.62
C LYS A 47 -1.90 -11.84 2.19
N ARG A 48 -2.43 -11.05 1.25
CA ARG A 48 -2.54 -11.44 -0.16
C ARG A 48 -1.17 -11.67 -0.78
N LEU A 49 -0.22 -10.76 -0.53
CA LEU A 49 1.14 -10.90 -1.04
C LEU A 49 1.81 -12.17 -0.51
N LYS A 50 1.57 -12.51 0.75
CA LYS A 50 2.09 -13.76 1.33
C LYS A 50 1.45 -14.98 0.71
N GLU A 51 0.12 -14.99 0.58
CA GLU A 51 -0.63 -16.09 0.00
C GLU A 51 -0.20 -16.39 -1.44
N ASP A 52 0.10 -15.35 -2.21
CA ASP A 52 0.48 -15.47 -3.62
C ASP A 52 1.99 -15.62 -3.82
N GLY A 53 2.77 -15.69 -2.75
CA GLY A 53 4.21 -15.94 -2.82
C GLY A 53 5.05 -14.73 -3.20
N HIS A 54 4.50 -13.51 -3.11
CA HIS A 54 5.23 -12.27 -3.49
C HIS A 54 5.94 -11.59 -2.34
N TRP A 55 5.65 -11.97 -1.09
CA TRP A 55 6.16 -11.25 0.09
C TRP A 55 7.68 -11.22 0.22
N GLY A 56 8.36 -12.19 -0.35
CA GLY A 56 9.81 -12.22 -0.35
C GLY A 56 10.46 -11.19 -1.27
N ARG A 57 9.69 -10.52 -2.13
CA ARG A 57 10.20 -9.58 -3.14
C ARG A 57 9.48 -8.25 -3.15
N VAL A 58 8.28 -8.18 -2.57
CA VAL A 58 7.44 -6.98 -2.49
C VAL A 58 6.92 -6.85 -1.07
N ARG A 59 7.04 -5.67 -0.48
CA ARG A 59 6.54 -5.40 0.87
C ARG A 59 5.56 -4.24 0.86
N ALA A 60 4.51 -4.37 1.68
CA ALA A 60 3.58 -3.28 1.96
C ALA A 60 3.88 -2.78 3.37
N ILE A 61 4.30 -1.53 3.49
CA ILE A 61 4.69 -0.92 4.76
C ILE A 61 3.91 0.37 5.01
N ALA A 62 3.72 0.67 6.29
CA ALA A 62 3.09 1.92 6.70
C ALA A 62 4.08 3.07 6.58
N THR A 63 3.59 4.22 6.17
CA THR A 63 4.39 5.45 6.10
C THR A 63 3.60 6.63 6.65
N GLY A 64 4.27 7.75 6.88
CA GLY A 64 3.62 8.99 7.26
C GLY A 64 2.86 9.61 6.08
N CYS A 65 2.38 10.83 6.28
CA CYS A 65 1.62 11.55 5.24
C CYS A 65 2.48 11.80 4.00
N MET A 66 1.93 11.51 2.83
CA MET A 66 2.58 11.74 1.53
C MET A 66 2.07 13.03 0.86
N ASP A 67 1.39 13.89 1.62
CA ASP A 67 0.83 15.18 1.17
C ASP A 67 -0.21 15.06 0.06
N VAL A 68 -0.70 13.88 -0.20
CA VAL A 68 -1.85 13.64 -1.07
C VAL A 68 -2.95 13.05 -0.21
N CYS A 69 -4.04 13.77 -0.05
CA CYS A 69 -5.13 13.39 0.83
C CYS A 69 -6.46 13.45 0.12
N ALA A 70 -7.29 12.44 0.31
CA ALA A 70 -8.65 12.44 -0.17
C ALA A 70 -9.56 11.87 0.91
N ARG A 71 -10.74 12.44 1.03
CA ARG A 71 -11.70 12.05 2.04
C ARG A 71 -12.18 10.62 1.79
N ARG A 72 -12.19 9.80 2.85
CA ARG A 72 -12.63 8.39 2.80
C ARG A 72 -11.80 7.53 1.83
N ARG A 73 -10.56 7.92 1.61
CA ARG A 73 -9.63 7.19 0.77
C ARG A 73 -8.32 6.99 1.52
N VAL A 74 -7.58 5.99 1.10
CA VAL A 74 -6.24 5.74 1.60
C VAL A 74 -5.26 6.00 0.47
N THR A 75 -4.22 6.78 0.77
CA THR A 75 -3.16 7.08 -0.20
C THR A 75 -2.12 5.96 -0.17
N VAL A 76 -1.84 5.40 -1.34
CA VAL A 76 -0.89 4.30 -1.51
C VAL A 76 0.12 4.70 -2.58
N CYS A 77 1.40 4.50 -2.30
CA CYS A 77 2.45 4.76 -3.27
C CYS A 77 3.09 3.44 -3.70
N ILE A 78 3.11 3.19 -5.00
CA ILE A 78 3.80 2.03 -5.57
C ILE A 78 5.17 2.50 -6.05
N VAL A 79 6.24 1.94 -5.47
CA VAL A 79 7.61 2.33 -5.75
C VAL A 79 8.31 1.16 -6.44
N PRO A 80 8.46 1.19 -7.77
CA PRO A 80 9.19 0.13 -8.48
C PRO A 80 10.70 0.27 -8.27
N GLN A 81 11.42 -0.84 -8.41
CA GLN A 81 12.88 -0.85 -8.26
C GLN A 81 13.63 -0.60 -9.57
N ARG A 82 12.91 -0.42 -10.66
CA ARG A 82 13.53 -0.16 -11.94
C ARG A 82 13.84 1.32 -12.14
N LEU A 83 15.00 1.61 -12.72
CA LEU A 83 15.43 2.98 -12.96
C LEU A 83 14.57 3.73 -13.96
N ASP A 84 13.94 3.03 -14.89
CA ASP A 84 13.10 3.60 -15.94
C ASP A 84 11.64 3.76 -15.52
N GLU A 85 11.29 3.41 -14.29
CA GLU A 85 9.92 3.51 -13.79
C GLU A 85 9.82 4.53 -12.66
N ILE A 86 8.69 5.24 -12.64
CA ILE A 86 8.42 6.30 -11.68
C ILE A 86 7.47 5.75 -10.61
N ALA A 87 7.65 6.21 -9.37
CA ALA A 87 6.71 5.91 -8.30
C ALA A 87 5.34 6.51 -8.64
N GLU A 88 4.27 5.79 -8.31
CA GLU A 88 2.90 6.21 -8.59
C GLU A 88 2.10 6.28 -7.31
N ILE A 89 1.40 7.38 -7.10
CA ILE A 89 0.51 7.54 -5.96
C ILE A 89 -0.92 7.26 -6.41
N LEU A 90 -1.57 6.35 -5.71
CA LEU A 90 -2.97 5.99 -5.93
C LEU A 90 -3.78 6.37 -4.69
N VAL A 91 -4.97 6.89 -4.92
CA VAL A 91 -5.92 7.21 -3.87
C VAL A 91 -7.05 6.21 -3.99
N VAL A 92 -7.17 5.31 -3.01
CA VAL A 92 -8.06 4.16 -3.13
C VAL A 92 -9.10 4.09 -2.03
N ASP A 93 -10.27 3.58 -2.39
CA ASP A 93 -11.25 3.14 -1.41
C ASP A 93 -10.76 1.81 -0.82
N PRO A 94 -10.50 1.74 0.50
CA PRO A 94 -9.87 0.56 1.09
C PRO A 94 -10.75 -0.68 1.12
N VAL A 95 -12.02 -0.56 0.80
CA VAL A 95 -12.95 -1.69 0.74
C VAL A 95 -13.27 -2.08 -0.70
N THR A 96 -13.77 -1.11 -1.50
CA THR A 96 -14.30 -1.40 -2.83
C THR A 96 -13.21 -1.52 -3.90
N GLU A 97 -12.06 -0.88 -3.68
CA GLU A 97 -11.00 -0.83 -4.66
C GLU A 97 -9.75 -1.65 -4.30
N ARG A 98 -9.77 -2.35 -3.17
CA ARG A 98 -8.57 -3.08 -2.73
C ARG A 98 -8.15 -4.22 -3.67
N ASN A 99 -9.11 -4.89 -4.31
CA ASN A 99 -8.77 -5.94 -5.28
C ASN A 99 -8.14 -5.34 -6.54
N ALA A 100 -8.67 -4.22 -7.02
CA ALA A 100 -8.09 -3.50 -8.16
C ALA A 100 -6.69 -2.99 -7.83
N LEU A 101 -6.51 -2.46 -6.61
CA LEU A 101 -5.20 -2.03 -6.12
C LEU A 101 -4.21 -3.19 -6.11
N TYR A 102 -4.62 -4.34 -5.58
CA TYR A 102 -3.76 -5.52 -5.52
C TYR A 102 -3.32 -5.96 -6.92
N ARG A 103 -4.24 -6.00 -7.87
CA ARG A 103 -3.91 -6.35 -9.26
C ARG A 103 -2.90 -5.37 -9.85
N THR A 104 -3.07 -4.08 -9.59
CA THR A 104 -2.14 -3.06 -10.05
C THR A 104 -0.74 -3.27 -9.45
N ILE A 105 -0.67 -3.57 -8.15
CA ILE A 105 0.60 -3.86 -7.48
C ILE A 105 1.30 -5.06 -8.12
N VAL A 106 0.59 -6.15 -8.30
CA VAL A 106 1.17 -7.37 -8.90
C VAL A 106 1.62 -7.10 -10.33
N GLU A 107 0.79 -6.44 -11.11
CA GLU A 107 1.11 -6.09 -12.49
C GLU A 107 2.37 -5.21 -12.60
N ARG A 108 2.49 -4.22 -11.71
CA ARG A 108 3.61 -3.28 -11.73
C ARG A 108 4.88 -3.84 -11.12
N LEU A 109 4.78 -4.62 -10.07
CA LEU A 109 5.95 -5.03 -9.27
C LEU A 109 6.28 -6.51 -9.38
N ALA A 110 5.30 -7.39 -9.40
CA ALA A 110 5.52 -8.83 -9.31
C ALA A 110 5.29 -9.59 -10.62
N GLY A 111 4.65 -8.98 -11.59
CA GLY A 111 4.36 -9.59 -12.89
C GLY A 111 5.51 -9.56 -13.88
N ARG A 112 6.72 -9.30 -13.41
CA ARG A 112 7.89 -9.09 -14.28
C ARG A 112 9.02 -10.04 -14.02
#